data_89db4c89b03c122e826596eb1f971d8c
#
_entry.id   89db4c89b03c122e826596eb1f971d8c
#
_cell.length_a   1.000
_cell.length_b   1.000
_cell.length_c   1.000
_cell.angle_alpha   90.00
_cell.angle_beta   90.00
_cell.angle_gamma   90.00
#
_symmetry.space_group_name_H-M   'P 1'
#
loop_
_entity.id
_entity.type
_entity.pdbx_description
1 polymer ?
#
loop_
_entity_poly.entity_id
_entity_poly.type
_entity_poly.pdbx_seq_one_letter_code
_entity_poly.pdbx_strand_id
1 'polypeptide(L)'
;MSGKLYIVGVGPGHHDHMTFRAKQVIEESDTIVGYETYVNLVKDLINGKDVYRYAMTQEVERAHQCIDLAKEGKTVSLVSSGDPGIYGMAGLIFEVLAESGWDPKSGLHVELIPGVSALNSCASIIGSPLMTDFAVCSMSDLLVPWEIIVKRVEAAAQGDFVIVIYNPSSKKRIHQLQLSLIHI
;
A
#
# COMPACT_ATOMS: atom_id res chain seq x y z
N MET A 1 -28.24 -6.37 -0.09
CA MET A 1 -27.10 -6.72 -0.99
C MET A 1 -25.84 -6.61 -0.14
N SER A 2 -24.92 -7.54 -0.23
CA SER A 2 -23.61 -7.41 0.44
C SER A 2 -22.85 -6.26 -0.20
N GLY A 3 -22.24 -5.41 0.60
CA GLY A 3 -21.38 -4.33 0.10
C GLY A 3 -20.10 -4.85 -0.53
N LYS A 4 -19.24 -3.94 -0.95
CA LYS A 4 -17.95 -4.25 -1.59
C LYS A 4 -16.83 -3.48 -0.93
N LEU A 5 -15.67 -4.11 -0.79
CA LEU A 5 -14.45 -3.47 -0.35
C LEU A 5 -13.40 -3.57 -1.44
N TYR A 6 -12.98 -2.44 -1.96
CA TYR A 6 -11.86 -2.31 -2.87
C TYR A 6 -10.62 -1.78 -2.12
N ILE A 7 -9.50 -2.50 -2.20
CA ILE A 7 -8.21 -2.06 -1.66
C ILE A 7 -7.41 -1.53 -2.85
N VAL A 8 -7.30 -0.21 -2.98
CA VAL A 8 -6.95 0.43 -4.24
C VAL A 8 -5.58 1.08 -4.20
N GLY A 9 -4.70 0.66 -5.11
CA GLY A 9 -3.45 1.34 -5.40
C GLY A 9 -3.64 2.47 -6.41
N VAL A 10 -3.40 3.71 -5.98
CA VAL A 10 -3.57 4.88 -6.86
C VAL A 10 -2.29 5.26 -7.62
N GLY A 11 -1.25 4.44 -7.51
CA GLY A 11 0.01 4.71 -8.19
C GLY A 11 0.83 5.83 -7.51
N PRO A 12 1.81 6.43 -8.22
CA PRO A 12 2.77 7.38 -7.65
C PRO A 12 2.20 8.79 -7.41
N GLY A 13 0.94 9.04 -7.75
CA GLY A 13 0.23 10.29 -7.41
C GLY A 13 -0.32 11.09 -8.59
N HIS A 14 0.12 10.85 -9.82
CA HIS A 14 -0.46 11.47 -11.01
C HIS A 14 -1.45 10.52 -11.69
N HIS A 15 -2.57 11.06 -12.22
CA HIS A 15 -3.63 10.27 -12.86
C HIS A 15 -3.16 9.47 -14.08
N ASP A 16 -2.16 9.97 -14.83
CA ASP A 16 -1.59 9.26 -15.98
C ASP A 16 -0.93 7.92 -15.61
N HIS A 17 -0.56 7.77 -14.33
CA HIS A 17 0.04 6.56 -13.79
C HIS A 17 -0.93 5.72 -12.94
N MET A 18 -2.20 6.11 -12.90
CA MET A 18 -3.26 5.34 -12.26
C MET A 18 -3.78 4.28 -13.24
N THR A 19 -4.04 3.07 -12.74
CA THR A 19 -4.68 2.06 -13.59
C THR A 19 -6.14 2.44 -13.88
N PHE A 20 -6.65 2.09 -15.07
CA PHE A 20 -8.06 2.32 -15.39
C PHE A 20 -9.01 1.67 -14.38
N ARG A 21 -8.65 0.48 -13.87
CA ARG A 21 -9.46 -0.21 -12.87
C ARG A 21 -9.49 0.55 -11.54
N ALA A 22 -8.36 1.11 -11.09
CA ALA A 22 -8.31 1.93 -9.89
C ALA A 22 -9.24 3.15 -10.00
N LYS A 23 -9.18 3.87 -11.12
CA LYS A 23 -10.07 4.99 -11.38
C LYS A 23 -11.53 4.56 -11.36
N GLN A 24 -11.88 3.49 -12.08
CA GLN A 24 -13.24 2.98 -12.18
C GLN A 24 -13.83 2.64 -10.80
N VAL A 25 -13.11 1.89 -9.95
CA VAL A 25 -13.64 1.48 -8.64
C VAL A 25 -13.77 2.64 -7.67
N ILE A 26 -12.89 3.66 -7.77
CA ILE A 26 -13.03 4.90 -7.00
C ILE A 26 -14.30 5.65 -7.43
N GLU A 27 -14.57 5.76 -8.73
CA GLU A 27 -15.77 6.41 -9.27
C GLU A 27 -17.05 5.65 -8.90
N GLU A 28 -17.03 4.32 -8.88
CA GLU A 28 -18.16 3.44 -8.51
C GLU A 28 -18.44 3.41 -6.99
N SER A 29 -17.49 3.81 -6.16
CA SER A 29 -17.62 3.70 -4.70
C SER A 29 -18.52 4.77 -4.10
N ASP A 30 -19.29 4.39 -3.08
CA ASP A 30 -20.08 5.31 -2.25
C ASP A 30 -19.20 6.05 -1.25
N THR A 31 -18.18 5.33 -0.76
CA THR A 31 -17.33 5.78 0.35
C THR A 31 -15.86 5.60 0.03
N ILE A 32 -15.07 6.61 0.35
CA ILE A 32 -13.61 6.60 0.23
C ILE A 32 -13.00 6.66 1.63
N VAL A 33 -12.07 5.77 1.88
CA VAL A 33 -11.32 5.72 3.14
C VAL A 33 -9.82 5.76 2.82
N GLY A 34 -9.04 6.50 3.59
CA GLY A 34 -7.60 6.52 3.35
C GLY A 34 -6.82 7.43 4.30
N TYR A 35 -5.49 7.34 4.22
CA TYR A 35 -4.61 8.34 4.79
C TYR A 35 -4.84 9.68 4.06
N GLU A 36 -4.91 10.77 4.80
CA GLU A 36 -5.29 12.08 4.26
C GLU A 36 -4.50 12.47 3.00
N THR A 37 -3.19 12.25 3.00
CA THR A 37 -2.34 12.53 1.84
C THR A 37 -2.76 11.73 0.61
N TYR A 38 -3.14 10.46 0.76
CA TYR A 38 -3.54 9.61 -0.36
C TYR A 38 -4.93 9.94 -0.88
N VAL A 39 -5.85 10.29 0.02
CA VAL A 39 -7.18 10.79 -0.37
C VAL A 39 -7.07 12.07 -1.19
N ASN A 40 -6.11 12.94 -0.86
CA ASN A 40 -5.89 14.17 -1.61
C ASN A 40 -5.35 13.94 -3.04
N LEU A 41 -4.70 12.79 -3.31
CA LEU A 41 -4.26 12.43 -4.67
C LEU A 41 -5.43 12.14 -5.63
N VAL A 42 -6.60 11.80 -5.10
CA VAL A 42 -7.80 11.43 -5.87
C VAL A 42 -8.97 12.38 -5.64
N LYS A 43 -8.71 13.58 -5.12
CA LYS A 43 -9.73 14.54 -4.69
C LYS A 43 -10.75 14.90 -5.76
N ASP A 44 -10.37 14.91 -7.01
CA ASP A 44 -11.20 15.22 -8.17
C ASP A 44 -12.11 14.05 -8.60
N LEU A 45 -11.81 12.81 -8.17
CA LEU A 45 -12.63 11.62 -8.43
C LEU A 45 -13.66 11.32 -7.32
N ILE A 46 -13.62 12.06 -6.21
CA ILE A 46 -14.39 11.72 -5.01
C ILE A 46 -15.46 12.75 -4.65
N ASN A 47 -15.80 13.65 -5.58
CA ASN A 47 -16.83 14.67 -5.36
C ASN A 47 -18.19 14.00 -5.09
N GLY A 48 -18.86 14.46 -4.02
CA GLY A 48 -20.19 13.97 -3.62
C GLY A 48 -20.19 12.62 -2.91
N LYS A 49 -19.02 12.06 -2.56
CA LYS A 49 -18.86 10.80 -1.83
C LYS A 49 -18.65 11.03 -0.34
N ASP A 50 -18.97 10.02 0.46
CA ASP A 50 -18.56 9.97 1.87
C ASP A 50 -17.05 9.77 1.95
N VAL A 51 -16.34 10.61 2.71
CA VAL A 51 -14.87 10.55 2.78
C VAL A 51 -14.38 10.48 4.22
N TYR A 52 -13.70 9.38 4.56
CA TYR A 52 -13.08 9.16 5.86
C TYR A 52 -11.57 9.31 5.75
N ARG A 53 -11.02 10.33 6.41
CA ARG A 53 -9.61 10.68 6.40
C ARG A 53 -8.97 10.27 7.72
N TYR A 54 -7.85 9.58 7.63
CA TYR A 54 -7.10 9.10 8.79
C TYR A 54 -5.70 9.71 8.83
N ALA A 55 -5.17 9.88 10.04
CA ALA A 55 -3.77 10.21 10.26
C ALA A 55 -2.87 8.97 10.07
N MET A 56 -1.56 9.20 10.03
CA MET A 56 -0.56 8.14 10.14
C MET A 56 -0.70 7.46 11.51
N THR A 57 -0.42 6.18 11.60
CA THR A 57 -0.56 5.35 12.82
C THR A 57 -1.99 4.91 13.19
N GLN A 58 -2.97 5.14 12.31
CA GLN A 58 -4.35 4.70 12.48
C GLN A 58 -4.73 3.58 11.49
N GLU A 59 -3.77 2.73 11.13
CA GLU A 59 -3.96 1.70 10.09
C GLU A 59 -5.01 0.67 10.52
N VAL A 60 -4.99 0.22 11.77
CA VAL A 60 -5.93 -0.78 12.32
C VAL A 60 -7.35 -0.23 12.35
N GLU A 61 -7.53 0.98 12.88
CA GLU A 61 -8.83 1.65 12.92
C GLU A 61 -9.41 1.84 11.51
N ARG A 62 -8.55 2.25 10.57
CA ARG A 62 -8.91 2.42 9.17
C ARG A 62 -9.32 1.10 8.51
N ALA A 63 -8.64 -0.01 8.84
CA ALA A 63 -8.99 -1.34 8.35
C ALA A 63 -10.38 -1.76 8.84
N HIS A 64 -10.66 -1.66 10.13
CA HIS A 64 -11.97 -1.96 10.71
C HIS A 64 -13.06 -1.10 10.09
N GLN A 65 -12.86 0.22 9.99
CA GLN A 65 -13.85 1.13 9.40
C GLN A 65 -14.23 0.74 7.96
N CYS A 66 -13.25 0.36 7.12
CA CYS A 66 -13.54 -0.07 5.75
C CYS A 66 -14.41 -1.33 5.71
N ILE A 67 -14.07 -2.31 6.57
CA ILE A 67 -14.77 -3.59 6.63
C ILE A 67 -16.19 -3.40 7.15
N ASP A 68 -16.37 -2.58 8.20
CA ASP A 68 -17.68 -2.35 8.81
C ASP A 68 -18.62 -1.61 7.84
N LEU A 69 -18.16 -0.54 7.20
CA LEU A 69 -18.93 0.17 6.18
C LEU A 69 -19.33 -0.74 5.01
N ALA A 70 -18.44 -1.63 4.60
CA ALA A 70 -18.75 -2.58 3.53
C ALA A 70 -19.73 -3.68 4.01
N LYS A 71 -19.65 -4.12 5.27
CA LYS A 71 -20.66 -5.04 5.87
C LYS A 71 -22.04 -4.38 5.97
N GLU A 72 -22.11 -3.07 6.14
CA GLU A 72 -23.34 -2.28 6.10
C GLU A 72 -23.97 -2.17 4.70
N GLY A 73 -23.34 -2.70 3.68
CA GLY A 73 -23.84 -2.73 2.30
C GLY A 73 -23.29 -1.63 1.40
N LYS A 74 -22.36 -0.81 1.86
CA LYS A 74 -21.69 0.24 1.06
C LYS A 74 -20.63 -0.34 0.12
N THR A 75 -20.39 0.35 -0.99
CA THR A 75 -19.21 0.13 -1.84
C THR A 75 -18.10 1.05 -1.36
N VAL A 76 -17.04 0.47 -0.79
CA VAL A 76 -15.95 1.20 -0.12
C VAL A 76 -14.65 1.04 -0.90
N SER A 77 -13.96 2.14 -1.19
CA SER A 77 -12.59 2.14 -1.68
C SER A 77 -11.62 2.62 -0.58
N LEU A 78 -10.74 1.73 -0.14
CA LEU A 78 -9.58 2.08 0.66
C LEU A 78 -8.43 2.47 -0.27
N VAL A 79 -8.10 3.76 -0.32
CA VAL A 79 -7.06 4.28 -1.22
C VAL A 79 -5.68 4.31 -0.56
N SER A 80 -4.67 3.85 -1.30
CA SER A 80 -3.27 3.80 -0.90
C SER A 80 -2.37 4.27 -2.04
N SER A 81 -1.30 5.00 -1.76
CA SER A 81 -0.31 5.33 -2.79
C SER A 81 0.43 4.08 -3.27
N GLY A 82 0.97 4.13 -4.48
CA GLY A 82 1.67 3.00 -5.07
C GLY A 82 0.77 1.78 -5.24
N ASP A 83 1.24 0.64 -4.78
CA ASP A 83 0.54 -0.64 -4.76
C ASP A 83 0.24 -1.04 -3.30
N PRO A 84 -1.01 -1.35 -2.94
CA PRO A 84 -1.38 -1.66 -1.57
C PRO A 84 -0.88 -3.04 -1.08
N GLY A 85 -0.43 -3.90 -1.99
CA GLY A 85 0.20 -5.18 -1.67
C GLY A 85 1.71 -5.07 -1.38
N ILE A 86 2.35 -3.92 -1.70
CA ILE A 86 3.77 -3.71 -1.48
C ILE A 86 3.97 -2.72 -0.32
N TYR A 87 4.19 -3.25 0.89
CA TYR A 87 4.30 -2.49 2.14
C TYR A 87 3.12 -1.54 2.38
N GLY A 88 1.93 -1.91 1.91
CA GLY A 88 0.69 -1.16 2.03
C GLY A 88 -0.35 -1.84 2.91
N MET A 89 -1.59 -1.39 2.80
CA MET A 89 -2.69 -1.78 3.68
C MET A 89 -3.28 -3.17 3.41
N ALA A 90 -2.95 -3.82 2.26
CA ALA A 90 -3.61 -5.06 1.86
C ALA A 90 -3.43 -6.18 2.88
N GLY A 91 -2.19 -6.38 3.37
CA GLY A 91 -1.90 -7.40 4.37
C GLY A 91 -2.78 -7.25 5.62
N LEU A 92 -2.81 -6.06 6.19
CA LEU A 92 -3.59 -5.76 7.39
C LEU A 92 -5.11 -5.98 7.17
N ILE A 93 -5.65 -5.58 6.02
CA ILE A 93 -7.07 -5.82 5.70
C ILE A 93 -7.36 -7.32 5.69
N PHE A 94 -6.51 -8.13 5.05
CA PHE A 94 -6.72 -9.58 5.00
C PHE A 94 -6.52 -10.27 6.36
N GLU A 95 -5.64 -9.76 7.22
CA GLU A 95 -5.49 -10.21 8.60
C GLU A 95 -6.78 -9.97 9.40
N VAL A 96 -7.31 -8.75 9.40
CA VAL A 96 -8.57 -8.40 10.09
C VAL A 96 -9.75 -9.20 9.54
N LEU A 97 -9.82 -9.42 8.24
CA LEU A 97 -10.84 -10.25 7.62
C LEU A 97 -10.74 -11.72 8.08
N ALA A 98 -9.52 -12.28 8.11
CA ALA A 98 -9.29 -13.65 8.56
C ALA A 98 -9.69 -13.83 10.03
N GLU A 99 -9.31 -12.89 10.91
CA GLU A 99 -9.72 -12.89 12.32
C GLU A 99 -11.23 -12.82 12.51
N SER A 100 -11.95 -12.15 11.60
CA SER A 100 -13.42 -12.09 11.60
C SER A 100 -14.12 -13.32 11.02
N GLY A 101 -13.37 -14.34 10.58
CA GLY A 101 -13.92 -15.54 9.96
C GLY A 101 -14.48 -15.32 8.56
N TRP A 102 -13.99 -14.31 7.85
CA TRP A 102 -14.42 -14.00 6.48
C TRP A 102 -14.10 -15.15 5.51
N ASP A 103 -15.08 -15.51 4.68
CA ASP A 103 -14.95 -16.49 3.60
C ASP A 103 -15.07 -15.79 2.23
N PRO A 104 -14.05 -15.87 1.35
CA PRO A 104 -14.08 -15.26 0.03
C PRO A 104 -15.25 -15.72 -0.86
N LYS A 105 -15.81 -16.91 -0.60
CA LYS A 105 -16.87 -17.51 -1.45
C LYS A 105 -18.27 -17.08 -1.05
N SER A 106 -18.49 -16.75 0.20
CA SER A 106 -19.83 -16.49 0.74
C SER A 106 -19.96 -15.18 1.51
N GLY A 107 -18.84 -14.50 1.76
CA GLY A 107 -18.78 -13.31 2.57
C GLY A 107 -18.87 -12.00 1.77
N LEU A 108 -18.31 -10.96 2.38
CA LEU A 108 -18.12 -9.65 1.77
C LEU A 108 -17.24 -9.77 0.50
N HIS A 109 -17.66 -9.13 -0.60
CA HIS A 109 -16.79 -9.05 -1.79
C HIS A 109 -15.61 -8.11 -1.52
N VAL A 110 -14.40 -8.67 -1.59
CA VAL A 110 -13.15 -7.94 -1.41
C VAL A 110 -12.29 -8.10 -2.65
N GLU A 111 -11.85 -6.99 -3.23
CA GLU A 111 -11.00 -6.97 -4.42
C GLU A 111 -9.77 -6.08 -4.19
N LEU A 112 -8.58 -6.63 -4.42
CA LEU A 112 -7.32 -5.88 -4.41
C LEU A 112 -7.06 -5.34 -5.82
N ILE A 113 -6.97 -4.02 -5.94
CA ILE A 113 -6.69 -3.32 -7.19
C ILE A 113 -5.22 -2.88 -7.18
N PRO A 114 -4.37 -3.47 -8.01
CA PRO A 114 -2.96 -3.11 -8.06
C PRO A 114 -2.74 -1.69 -8.58
N GLY A 115 -1.66 -1.08 -8.13
CA GLY A 115 -1.20 0.22 -8.61
C GLY A 115 0.26 0.20 -9.05
N VAL A 116 0.69 1.22 -9.77
CA VAL A 116 2.11 1.40 -10.10
C VAL A 116 2.87 1.72 -8.82
N SER A 117 3.70 0.78 -8.37
CA SER A 117 4.46 0.91 -7.12
C SER A 117 5.61 1.92 -7.24
N ALA A 118 6.12 2.39 -6.11
CA ALA A 118 7.32 3.23 -6.07
C ALA A 118 8.53 2.52 -6.70
N LEU A 119 8.62 1.19 -6.59
CA LEU A 119 9.60 0.37 -7.27
C LEU A 119 9.65 0.67 -8.77
N ASN A 120 8.52 0.56 -9.46
CA ASN A 120 8.43 0.80 -10.91
C ASN A 120 8.57 2.28 -11.26
N SER A 121 7.91 3.17 -10.52
CA SER A 121 7.92 4.60 -10.84
C SER A 121 9.29 5.24 -10.61
N CYS A 122 10.03 4.88 -9.56
CA CYS A 122 11.39 5.36 -9.35
C CYS A 122 12.34 4.78 -10.41
N ALA A 123 12.24 3.48 -10.72
CA ALA A 123 13.06 2.85 -11.74
C ALA A 123 12.92 3.54 -13.11
N SER A 124 11.70 3.90 -13.50
CA SER A 124 11.44 4.58 -14.79
C SER A 124 12.07 5.97 -14.90
N ILE A 125 12.35 6.63 -13.77
CA ILE A 125 12.98 7.97 -13.75
C ILE A 125 14.50 7.88 -13.96
N ILE A 126 15.12 6.81 -13.43
CA ILE A 126 16.58 6.64 -13.46
C ILE A 126 17.05 5.69 -14.57
N GLY A 127 16.16 5.25 -15.43
CA GLY A 127 16.44 4.33 -16.52
C GLY A 127 15.73 2.99 -16.35
N SER A 128 16.45 1.87 -16.48
CA SER A 128 15.89 0.52 -16.36
C SER A 128 16.71 -0.36 -15.42
N PRO A 129 16.90 0.02 -14.14
CA PRO A 129 17.76 -0.73 -13.22
C PRO A 129 17.19 -2.11 -12.84
N LEU A 130 15.90 -2.34 -13.07
CA LEU A 130 15.20 -3.57 -12.69
C LEU A 130 15.09 -4.60 -13.84
N MET A 131 15.93 -4.46 -14.86
CA MET A 131 15.95 -5.40 -15.98
C MET A 131 16.57 -6.77 -15.62
N THR A 132 17.29 -6.84 -14.51
CA THR A 132 17.89 -8.05 -13.94
C THR A 132 17.22 -8.40 -12.62
N ASP A 133 17.77 -9.38 -11.91
CA ASP A 133 17.24 -9.80 -10.61
C ASP A 133 17.31 -8.67 -9.59
N PHE A 134 16.25 -8.51 -8.82
CA PHE A 134 16.17 -7.48 -7.79
C PHE A 134 15.53 -7.99 -6.51
N ALA A 135 15.93 -7.40 -5.39
CA ALA A 135 15.38 -7.63 -4.06
C ALA A 135 14.71 -6.37 -3.53
N VAL A 136 13.58 -6.52 -2.86
CA VAL A 136 12.85 -5.40 -2.25
C VAL A 136 12.93 -5.53 -0.74
N CYS A 137 13.47 -4.51 -0.07
CA CYS A 137 13.66 -4.47 1.38
C CYS A 137 13.05 -3.22 1.99
N SER A 138 12.34 -3.37 3.10
CA SER A 138 11.88 -2.22 3.91
C SER A 138 12.85 -1.98 5.07
N MET A 139 13.22 -0.70 5.28
CA MET A 139 14.00 -0.28 6.44
C MET A 139 13.14 -0.02 7.68
N SER A 140 11.84 -0.35 7.63
CA SER A 140 10.94 -0.18 8.78
C SER A 140 11.19 -1.27 9.82
N ASP A 141 11.63 -0.85 11.01
CA ASP A 141 11.89 -1.67 12.17
C ASP A 141 10.72 -1.73 13.19
N LEU A 142 9.52 -1.32 12.74
CA LEU A 142 8.33 -1.35 13.59
C LEU A 142 7.83 -2.76 13.88
N LEU A 143 7.88 -3.64 12.87
CA LEU A 143 7.37 -5.02 12.96
C LEU A 143 8.47 -6.06 12.76
N VAL A 144 9.62 -5.66 12.25
CA VAL A 144 10.76 -6.55 11.95
C VAL A 144 12.00 -6.06 12.68
N PRO A 145 12.67 -6.90 13.49
CA PRO A 145 13.91 -6.53 14.16
C PRO A 145 14.98 -6.05 13.17
N TRP A 146 15.77 -5.05 13.58
CA TRP A 146 16.78 -4.44 12.72
C TRP A 146 17.81 -5.45 12.20
N GLU A 147 18.22 -6.41 13.01
CA GLU A 147 19.16 -7.47 12.65
C GLU A 147 18.68 -8.34 11.49
N ILE A 148 17.35 -8.53 11.42
CA ILE A 148 16.73 -9.28 10.30
C ILE A 148 16.72 -8.43 9.03
N ILE A 149 16.50 -7.12 9.15
CA ILE A 149 16.58 -6.20 8.01
C ILE A 149 17.99 -6.18 7.45
N VAL A 150 19.02 -6.03 8.29
CA VAL A 150 20.43 -6.07 7.90
C VAL A 150 20.74 -7.37 7.17
N LYS A 151 20.39 -8.52 7.76
CA LYS A 151 20.61 -9.83 7.15
C LYS A 151 19.99 -9.96 5.75
N ARG A 152 18.81 -9.38 5.53
CA ARG A 152 18.13 -9.40 4.21
C ARG A 152 18.89 -8.55 3.20
N VAL A 153 19.34 -7.36 3.58
CA VAL A 153 20.11 -6.46 2.70
C VAL A 153 21.46 -7.09 2.35
N GLU A 154 22.18 -7.64 3.32
CA GLU A 154 23.46 -8.33 3.10
C GLU A 154 23.30 -9.54 2.17
N ALA A 155 22.26 -10.35 2.35
CA ALA A 155 21.99 -11.50 1.48
C ALA A 155 21.68 -11.06 0.04
N ALA A 156 20.95 -9.97 -0.14
CA ALA A 156 20.69 -9.40 -1.46
C ALA A 156 21.96 -8.85 -2.12
N ALA A 157 22.82 -8.18 -1.35
CA ALA A 157 24.11 -7.68 -1.83
C ALA A 157 25.07 -8.82 -2.20
N GLN A 158 25.15 -9.87 -1.38
CA GLN A 158 25.94 -11.06 -1.68
C GLN A 158 25.48 -11.81 -2.93
N GLY A 159 24.17 -11.75 -3.22
CA GLY A 159 23.59 -12.33 -4.42
C GLY A 159 23.69 -11.44 -5.67
N ASP A 160 24.33 -10.28 -5.58
CA ASP A 160 24.47 -9.29 -6.66
C ASP A 160 23.10 -8.79 -7.20
N PHE A 161 22.08 -8.73 -6.34
CA PHE A 161 20.75 -8.20 -6.71
C PHE A 161 20.77 -6.68 -6.75
N VAL A 162 19.98 -6.11 -7.65
CA VAL A 162 19.58 -4.69 -7.53
C VAL A 162 18.71 -4.55 -6.29
N ILE A 163 19.07 -3.68 -5.35
CA ILE A 163 18.34 -3.54 -4.08
C ILE A 163 17.41 -2.33 -4.12
N VAL A 164 16.11 -2.57 -3.96
CA VAL A 164 15.10 -1.53 -3.85
C VAL A 164 14.74 -1.34 -2.38
N ILE A 165 14.99 -0.15 -1.87
CA ILE A 165 14.80 0.18 -0.46
C ILE A 165 13.50 0.97 -0.28
N TYR A 166 12.56 0.41 0.50
CA TYR A 166 11.36 1.09 0.98
C TYR A 166 11.55 1.61 2.40
N ASN A 167 10.82 2.69 2.74
CA ASN A 167 10.86 3.32 4.06
C ASN A 167 12.30 3.66 4.51
N PRO A 168 13.12 4.31 3.68
CA PRO A 168 14.55 4.49 3.94
C PRO A 168 14.83 5.35 5.18
N SER A 169 13.91 6.24 5.53
CA SER A 169 14.05 7.12 6.69
C SER A 169 12.72 7.45 7.34
N SER A 170 12.75 7.86 8.60
CA SER A 170 11.63 8.46 9.32
C SER A 170 12.17 9.50 10.32
N LYS A 171 11.27 10.22 11.01
CA LYS A 171 11.70 11.16 12.07
C LYS A 171 12.57 10.51 13.15
N LYS A 172 12.42 9.20 13.39
CA LYS A 172 13.16 8.43 14.40
C LYS A 172 14.29 7.59 13.78
N ARG A 173 14.33 7.40 12.48
CA ARG A 173 15.27 6.55 11.75
C ARG A 173 16.04 7.39 10.72
N ILE A 174 17.19 7.92 11.10
CA ILE A 174 18.02 8.80 10.26
C ILE A 174 19.27 8.05 9.77
N HIS A 175 19.76 7.06 10.56
CA HIS A 175 21.07 6.43 10.33
C HIS A 175 20.99 5.10 9.59
N GLN A 176 19.85 4.43 9.56
CA GLN A 176 19.69 3.09 9.00
C GLN A 176 20.04 3.02 7.51
N LEU A 177 19.67 4.03 6.73
CA LEU A 177 20.01 4.10 5.31
C LEU A 177 21.53 4.20 5.10
N GLN A 178 22.23 5.01 5.91
CA GLN A 178 23.68 5.15 5.83
C GLN A 178 24.38 3.83 6.14
N LEU A 179 23.91 3.10 7.17
CA LEU A 179 24.46 1.78 7.50
C LEU A 179 24.24 0.78 6.37
N SER A 180 23.10 0.77 5.71
CA SER A 180 22.84 -0.12 4.57
C SER A 180 23.77 0.19 3.38
N LEU A 181 24.08 1.46 3.13
CA LEU A 181 24.99 1.88 2.05
C LEU A 181 26.47 1.57 2.32
N ILE A 182 26.88 1.42 3.59
CA ILE A 182 28.25 1.06 3.97
C ILE A 182 28.53 -0.43 3.72
N HIS A 183 27.49 -1.27 3.72
CA HIS A 183 27.60 -2.72 3.52
C HIS A 183 27.46 -3.15 2.05
N ILE A 184 27.15 -2.23 1.13
CA ILE A 184 27.08 -2.42 -0.31
C ILE A 184 28.38 -1.92 -0.95
#